data_26005b92d6b974c50f982adac7f127b6
#
_entry.id   26005b92d6b974c50f982adac7f127b6
#
_cell.length_a   1.000
_cell.length_b   1.000
_cell.length_c   1.000
_cell.angle_alpha   90.00
_cell.angle_beta   90.00
_cell.angle_gamma   90.00
#
_symmetry.space_group_name_H-M   'P 1'
#
loop_
_entity.id
_entity.type
_entity.pdbx_description
1 polymer ?
#
loop_
_entity_poly.entity_id
_entity_poly.type
_entity_poly.pdbx_seq_one_letter_code
_entity_poly.pdbx_strand_id
1 'polypeptide(L)'
;MTAPIIADTGGLLRALARTSDGGPSFSDYEAVLTSASLVIVPGLVLAEVDYFLRENRGAMRKLVAELFDARTRYEYELPLASDIVRALEIDAQFKSLRVGLVDGTVAAVAERRRIYRLLTTDRRDFGAIRIGPHFTRALELLP
;
A
#
# COMPACT_ATOMS: atom_id res chain seq x y z
N MET A 1 13.50 12.81 -7.15
CA MET A 1 12.44 12.09 -6.40
C MET A 1 11.09 12.38 -7.00
N THR A 2 10.25 11.39 -7.07
CA THR A 2 8.87 11.55 -7.50
C THR A 2 7.95 11.91 -6.32
N ALA A 3 6.65 11.98 -6.57
CA ALA A 3 5.67 12.30 -5.55
C ALA A 3 5.53 11.19 -4.49
N PRO A 4 4.84 11.47 -3.36
CA PRO A 4 4.48 10.45 -2.38
C PRO A 4 3.62 9.34 -2.98
N ILE A 5 3.77 8.14 -2.43
CA ILE A 5 2.95 6.99 -2.82
C ILE A 5 2.42 6.28 -1.56
N ILE A 6 1.35 5.52 -1.75
CA ILE A 6 0.89 4.54 -0.77
C ILE A 6 1.25 3.17 -1.29
N ALA A 7 1.79 2.31 -0.45
CA ALA A 7 2.14 0.94 -0.81
C ALA A 7 1.09 -0.03 -0.26
N ASP A 8 0.48 -0.78 -1.15
CA ASP A 8 -0.37 -1.91 -0.82
C ASP A 8 0.49 -3.16 -0.61
N THR A 9 -0.08 -4.19 -0.01
CA THR A 9 0.61 -5.44 0.34
C THR A 9 1.36 -6.05 -0.84
N GLY A 10 0.65 -6.33 -1.94
CA GLY A 10 1.26 -6.96 -3.11
C GLY A 10 2.32 -6.10 -3.77
N GLY A 11 2.09 -4.79 -3.84
CA GLY A 11 3.05 -3.84 -4.39
C GLY A 11 4.32 -3.78 -3.58
N LEU A 12 4.19 -3.70 -2.26
CA LEU A 12 5.33 -3.67 -1.34
C LEU A 12 6.13 -4.97 -1.40
N LEU A 13 5.46 -6.12 -1.35
CA LEU A 13 6.12 -7.42 -1.43
C LEU A 13 6.92 -7.58 -2.72
N ARG A 14 6.37 -7.18 -3.87
CA ARG A 14 7.10 -7.23 -5.14
C ARG A 14 8.27 -6.27 -5.17
N ALA A 15 8.08 -5.05 -4.68
CA ALA A 15 9.16 -4.06 -4.67
C ALA A 15 10.35 -4.52 -3.82
N LEU A 16 10.10 -5.29 -2.75
CA LEU A 16 11.13 -5.76 -1.84
C LEU A 16 11.69 -7.14 -2.21
N ALA A 17 11.06 -7.86 -3.13
CA ALA A 17 11.49 -9.22 -3.51
C ALA A 17 12.86 -9.18 -4.18
N ARG A 18 13.72 -10.13 -3.80
CA ARG A 18 15.09 -10.27 -4.33
C ARG A 18 15.30 -11.62 -4.98
N THR A 19 16.11 -11.62 -6.03
CA THR A 19 16.62 -12.86 -6.63
C THR A 19 17.71 -13.45 -5.74
N SER A 20 18.14 -14.69 -6.05
CA SER A 20 19.19 -15.36 -5.29
C SER A 20 20.53 -14.62 -5.29
N ASP A 21 20.79 -13.79 -6.31
CA ASP A 21 22.01 -12.97 -6.41
C ASP A 21 21.86 -11.59 -5.75
N GLY A 22 20.70 -11.30 -5.12
CA GLY A 22 20.45 -10.07 -4.41
C GLY A 22 19.85 -8.93 -5.24
N GLY A 23 19.65 -9.14 -6.53
CA GLY A 23 19.00 -8.17 -7.41
C GLY A 23 17.48 -8.14 -7.22
N PRO A 24 16.79 -7.09 -7.74
CA PRO A 24 15.34 -7.03 -7.63
C PRO A 24 14.66 -8.10 -8.49
N SER A 25 13.68 -8.79 -7.92
CA SER A 25 12.86 -9.74 -8.68
C SER A 25 11.89 -9.03 -9.62
N PHE A 26 11.45 -7.83 -9.26
CA PHE A 26 10.51 -7.01 -10.03
C PHE A 26 11.06 -5.59 -10.10
N SER A 27 11.91 -5.33 -11.08
CA SER A 27 12.65 -4.07 -11.18
C SER A 27 11.75 -2.83 -11.35
N ASP A 28 10.61 -2.97 -12.01
CA ASP A 28 9.65 -1.89 -12.19
C ASP A 28 8.98 -1.50 -10.85
N TYR A 29 8.65 -2.47 -10.01
CA TYR A 29 8.11 -2.23 -8.67
C TYR A 29 9.16 -1.59 -7.76
N GLU A 30 10.38 -2.12 -7.78
CA GLU A 30 11.47 -1.54 -6.99
C GLU A 30 11.75 -0.09 -7.41
N ALA A 31 11.75 0.20 -8.70
CA ALA A 31 12.01 1.55 -9.21
C ALA A 31 10.98 2.56 -8.69
N VAL A 32 9.72 2.18 -8.62
CA VAL A 32 8.68 3.04 -8.05
C VAL A 32 8.96 3.31 -6.57
N LEU A 33 9.25 2.24 -5.82
CA LEU A 33 9.53 2.36 -4.38
C LEU A 33 10.73 3.25 -4.09
N THR A 34 11.82 3.06 -4.80
CA THR A 34 13.07 3.79 -4.55
C THR A 34 13.01 5.24 -5.03
N SER A 35 12.20 5.56 -6.03
CA SER A 35 12.07 6.91 -6.55
C SER A 35 11.04 7.77 -5.81
N ALA A 36 10.16 7.19 -5.04
CA ALA A 36 9.13 7.93 -4.31
C ALA A 36 9.73 8.88 -3.27
N SER A 37 9.17 10.07 -3.15
CA SER A 37 9.59 11.04 -2.13
C SER A 37 9.20 10.61 -0.71
N LEU A 38 8.13 9.82 -0.61
CA LEU A 38 7.59 9.28 0.64
C LEU A 38 6.82 8.01 0.31
N VAL A 39 7.00 6.97 1.10
CA VAL A 39 6.26 5.71 0.97
C VAL A 39 5.43 5.50 2.22
N ILE A 40 4.13 5.67 2.10
CA ILE A 40 3.20 5.43 3.21
C ILE A 40 2.83 3.96 3.22
N VAL A 41 3.02 3.32 4.36
CA VAL A 41 2.62 1.93 4.61
C VAL A 41 1.45 1.94 5.59
N PRO A 42 0.22 1.70 5.12
CA PRO A 42 -0.94 1.63 6.00
C PRO A 42 -0.82 0.50 7.03
N GLY A 43 -1.35 0.72 8.22
CA GLY A 43 -1.16 -0.19 9.34
C GLY A 43 -1.61 -1.63 9.07
N LEU A 44 -2.77 -1.81 8.45
CA LEU A 44 -3.29 -3.15 8.15
C LEU A 44 -2.50 -3.84 7.03
N VAL A 45 -1.88 -3.07 6.13
CA VAL A 45 -0.96 -3.61 5.12
C VAL A 45 0.23 -4.26 5.81
N LEU A 46 0.77 -3.66 6.85
CA LEU A 46 1.91 -4.24 7.58
C LEU A 46 1.56 -5.60 8.18
N ALA A 47 0.37 -5.74 8.73
CA ALA A 47 -0.10 -7.03 9.27
C ALA A 47 -0.23 -8.10 8.17
N GLU A 48 -0.70 -7.71 7.01
CA GLU A 48 -0.85 -8.62 5.88
C GLU A 48 0.52 -9.03 5.29
N VAL A 49 1.44 -8.07 5.20
CA VAL A 49 2.83 -8.35 4.81
C VAL A 49 3.48 -9.35 5.76
N ASP A 50 3.27 -9.16 7.08
CA ASP A 50 3.78 -10.10 8.08
C ASP A 50 3.28 -11.52 7.83
N TYR A 51 2.02 -11.68 7.51
CA TYR A 51 1.46 -12.99 7.17
C TYR A 51 2.17 -13.63 5.98
N PHE A 52 2.42 -12.87 4.92
CA PHE A 52 3.11 -13.38 3.73
C PHE A 52 4.60 -13.65 3.98
N LEU A 53 5.21 -12.98 4.96
CA LEU A 53 6.61 -13.17 5.32
C LEU A 53 6.80 -14.08 6.53
N ARG A 54 5.79 -14.87 6.91
CA ARG A 54 5.89 -15.77 8.07
C ARG A 54 7.00 -16.82 7.94
N GLU A 55 7.36 -17.19 6.71
CA GLU A 55 8.46 -18.10 6.44
C GLU A 55 9.79 -17.38 6.16
N ASN A 56 9.79 -16.05 6.18
CA ASN A 56 10.97 -15.23 5.96
C ASN A 56 11.03 -14.10 6.99
N ARG A 57 11.31 -14.49 8.23
CA ARG A 57 11.30 -13.54 9.35
C ARG A 57 12.44 -12.52 9.27
N GLY A 58 13.55 -12.87 8.63
CA GLY A 58 14.64 -11.93 8.37
C GLY A 58 14.18 -10.74 7.52
N ALA A 59 13.42 -11.01 6.45
CA ALA A 59 12.87 -9.97 5.60
C ALA A 59 11.88 -9.08 6.36
N MET A 60 11.04 -9.68 7.20
CA MET A 60 10.09 -8.92 8.02
C MET A 60 10.79 -8.01 9.02
N ARG A 61 11.81 -8.52 9.73
CA ARG A 61 12.61 -7.72 10.67
C ARG A 61 13.30 -6.55 9.96
N LYS A 62 13.85 -6.79 8.77
CA LYS A 62 14.50 -5.75 7.99
C LYS A 62 13.50 -4.65 7.59
N LEU A 63 12.33 -5.04 7.11
CA LEU A 63 11.28 -4.08 6.74
C LEU A 63 10.87 -3.22 7.93
N VAL A 64 10.63 -3.82 9.09
CA VAL A 64 10.22 -3.09 10.30
C VAL A 64 11.34 -2.14 10.74
N ALA A 65 12.60 -2.58 10.70
CA ALA A 65 13.73 -1.71 11.04
C ALA A 65 13.81 -0.49 10.13
N GLU A 66 13.62 -0.69 8.83
CA GLU A 66 13.63 0.41 7.84
C GLU A 66 12.41 1.32 8.00
N LEU A 67 11.24 0.74 8.24
CA LEU A 67 9.97 1.47 8.37
C LEU A 67 10.01 2.47 9.53
N PHE A 68 10.65 2.10 10.63
CA PHE A 68 10.75 2.95 11.82
C PHE A 68 12.08 3.71 11.96
N ASP A 69 12.92 3.66 10.93
CA ASP A 69 14.14 4.47 10.87
C ASP A 69 13.81 5.82 10.24
N ALA A 70 13.96 6.89 11.02
CA ALA A 70 13.64 8.26 10.57
C ALA A 70 14.47 8.72 9.37
N ARG A 71 15.59 8.04 9.06
CA ARG A 71 16.42 8.35 7.89
C ARG A 71 15.87 7.81 6.59
N THR A 72 14.91 6.87 6.64
CA THR A 72 14.26 6.33 5.44
C THR A 72 13.11 7.23 5.00
N ARG A 73 12.59 6.96 3.81
CA ARG A 73 11.42 7.67 3.28
C ARG A 73 10.10 6.95 3.58
N TYR A 74 10.13 5.96 4.47
CA TYR A 74 8.92 5.28 4.91
C TYR A 74 8.17 6.09 5.96
N GLU A 75 6.86 6.00 5.92
CA GLU A 75 5.98 6.48 6.99
C GLU A 75 4.94 5.40 7.29
N TYR A 76 4.89 4.96 8.53
CA TYR A 76 3.87 4.02 8.99
C TYR A 76 2.63 4.80 9.37
N GLU A 77 1.50 4.47 8.73
CA GLU A 77 0.24 5.18 8.94
C GLU A 77 -0.77 4.29 9.65
N LEU A 78 -0.95 4.50 10.94
CA LEU A 78 -2.01 3.84 11.70
C LEU A 78 -3.37 4.29 11.16
N PRO A 79 -4.34 3.38 10.97
CA PRO A 79 -5.67 3.77 10.57
C PRO A 79 -6.35 4.53 11.70
N LEU A 80 -6.97 5.67 11.38
CA LEU A 80 -7.86 6.37 12.29
C LEU A 80 -9.19 5.62 12.37
N ALA A 81 -9.95 5.83 13.44
CA ALA A 81 -11.29 5.28 13.55
C ALA A 81 -12.15 5.68 12.33
N SER A 82 -12.00 6.92 11.87
CA SER A 82 -12.70 7.40 10.68
C SER A 82 -12.28 6.68 9.39
N ASP A 83 -11.04 6.21 9.30
CA ASP A 83 -10.57 5.41 8.15
C ASP A 83 -11.27 4.04 8.14
N ILE A 84 -11.44 3.43 9.30
CA ILE A 84 -12.15 2.15 9.42
C ILE A 84 -13.61 2.30 9.00
N VAL A 85 -14.28 3.34 9.48
CA VAL A 85 -15.66 3.63 9.09
C VAL A 85 -15.75 3.88 7.58
N ARG A 86 -14.84 4.71 7.05
CA ARG A 86 -14.82 5.01 5.61
C ARG A 86 -14.53 3.77 4.76
N ALA A 87 -13.67 2.88 5.23
CA ALA A 87 -13.40 1.62 4.55
C ALA A 87 -14.66 0.80 4.35
N LEU A 88 -15.53 0.74 5.37
CA LEU A 88 -16.80 0.02 5.27
C LEU A 88 -17.81 0.74 4.35
N GLU A 89 -17.77 2.06 4.29
CA GLU A 89 -18.57 2.81 3.31
C GLU A 89 -18.13 2.51 1.87
N ILE A 90 -16.82 2.46 1.62
CA ILE A 90 -16.26 2.11 0.32
C ILE A 90 -16.64 0.66 -0.04
N ASP A 91 -16.51 -0.26 0.90
CA ASP A 91 -16.93 -1.66 0.73
C ASP A 91 -18.41 -1.75 0.35
N ALA A 92 -19.28 -0.99 1.03
CA ALA A 92 -20.70 -0.97 0.74
C ALA A 92 -21.02 -0.38 -0.64
N GLN A 93 -20.26 0.63 -1.08
CA GLN A 93 -20.44 1.25 -2.39
C GLN A 93 -20.04 0.31 -3.53
N PHE A 94 -19.01 -0.52 -3.32
CA PHE A 94 -18.47 -1.43 -4.33
C PHE A 94 -18.66 -2.90 -3.94
N LYS A 95 -19.90 -3.28 -3.61
CA LYS A 95 -20.27 -4.59 -3.06
C LYS A 95 -19.73 -5.77 -3.86
N SER A 96 -19.79 -5.69 -5.18
CA SER A 96 -19.38 -6.78 -6.05
C SER A 96 -17.86 -7.07 -5.99
N LEU A 97 -17.07 -6.11 -5.54
CA LEU A 97 -15.62 -6.25 -5.43
C LEU A 97 -15.20 -6.96 -4.13
N ARG A 98 -16.05 -6.98 -3.12
CA ARG A 98 -15.73 -7.52 -1.78
C ARG A 98 -14.40 -6.94 -1.27
N VAL A 99 -14.33 -5.61 -1.24
CA VAL A 99 -13.11 -4.84 -0.96
C VAL A 99 -12.46 -5.30 0.35
N GLY A 100 -13.26 -5.44 1.40
CA GLY A 100 -12.75 -5.82 2.70
C GLY A 100 -12.02 -4.68 3.42
N LEU A 101 -11.55 -4.97 4.63
CA LEU A 101 -11.04 -3.95 5.53
C LEU A 101 -9.64 -3.46 5.14
N VAL A 102 -8.76 -4.37 4.70
CA VAL A 102 -7.38 -3.97 4.33
C VAL A 102 -7.42 -3.02 3.14
N ASP A 103 -8.03 -3.44 2.04
CA ASP A 103 -8.11 -2.62 0.83
C ASP A 103 -8.95 -1.36 1.06
N GLY A 104 -10.02 -1.49 1.85
CA GLY A 104 -10.85 -0.35 2.22
C GLY A 104 -10.08 0.71 3.00
N THR A 105 -9.22 0.32 3.94
CA THR A 105 -8.39 1.27 4.70
C THR A 105 -7.28 1.87 3.84
N VAL A 106 -6.73 1.13 2.89
CA VAL A 106 -5.78 1.68 1.91
C VAL A 106 -6.44 2.82 1.13
N ALA A 107 -7.63 2.59 0.62
CA ALA A 107 -8.40 3.61 -0.12
C ALA A 107 -8.78 4.80 0.77
N ALA A 108 -9.20 4.54 2.01
CA ALA A 108 -9.57 5.59 2.97
C ALA A 108 -8.37 6.47 3.33
N VAL A 109 -7.20 5.89 3.55
CA VAL A 109 -5.97 6.63 3.83
C VAL A 109 -5.56 7.46 2.61
N ALA A 110 -5.63 6.89 1.41
CA ALA A 110 -5.38 7.62 0.17
C ALA A 110 -6.25 8.86 0.07
N GLU A 111 -7.54 8.70 0.32
CA GLU A 111 -8.52 9.80 0.30
C GLU A 111 -8.18 10.88 1.34
N ARG A 112 -7.94 10.48 2.58
CA ARG A 112 -7.66 11.41 3.68
C ARG A 112 -6.34 12.17 3.49
N ARG A 113 -5.30 11.46 3.06
CA ARG A 113 -3.98 12.05 2.83
C ARG A 113 -3.88 12.75 1.48
N ARG A 114 -4.89 12.59 0.61
CA ARG A 114 -4.88 13.13 -0.76
C ARG A 114 -3.66 12.66 -1.55
N ILE A 115 -3.30 11.40 -1.36
CA ILE A 115 -2.23 10.73 -2.09
C ILE A 115 -2.89 9.65 -2.93
N TYR A 116 -2.99 9.88 -4.23
CA TYR A 116 -3.78 9.05 -5.13
C TYR A 116 -2.94 8.07 -5.94
N ARG A 117 -1.63 8.01 -5.66
CA ARG A 117 -0.69 7.11 -6.31
C ARG A 117 -0.47 5.89 -5.42
N LEU A 118 -0.83 4.73 -5.94
CA LEU A 118 -0.87 3.47 -5.20
C LEU A 118 0.01 2.42 -5.87
N LEU A 119 1.00 1.93 -5.16
CA LEU A 119 1.83 0.79 -5.60
C LEU A 119 1.09 -0.50 -5.22
N THR A 120 0.57 -1.21 -6.22
CA THR A 120 -0.26 -2.40 -6.00
C THR A 120 -0.12 -3.41 -7.13
N THR A 121 -0.39 -4.67 -6.83
CA THR A 121 -0.57 -5.73 -7.83
C THR A 121 -2.03 -5.93 -8.20
N ASP A 122 -2.95 -5.36 -7.43
CA ASP A 122 -4.39 -5.55 -7.62
C ASP A 122 -4.98 -4.43 -8.49
N ARG A 123 -4.81 -4.57 -9.80
CA ARG A 123 -5.35 -3.61 -10.77
C ARG A 123 -6.85 -3.77 -10.97
N ARG A 124 -7.38 -4.96 -10.71
CA ARG A 124 -8.81 -5.22 -10.88
C ARG A 124 -9.64 -4.42 -9.88
N ASP A 125 -9.37 -4.61 -8.60
CA ASP A 125 -10.20 -4.01 -7.54
C ASP A 125 -9.88 -2.52 -7.37
N PHE A 126 -8.61 -2.16 -7.24
CA PHE A 126 -8.23 -0.75 -7.13
C PHE A 126 -8.48 0.05 -8.42
N GLY A 127 -8.49 -0.61 -9.56
CA GLY A 127 -8.87 0.02 -10.83
C GLY A 127 -10.36 0.35 -10.91
N ALA A 128 -11.20 -0.37 -10.18
CA ALA A 128 -12.64 -0.16 -10.13
C ALA A 128 -13.08 0.77 -9.01
N ILE A 129 -12.32 0.84 -7.91
CA ILE A 129 -12.64 1.71 -6.76
C ILE A 129 -12.50 3.18 -7.17
N ARG A 130 -13.43 3.98 -6.69
CA ARG A 130 -13.40 5.45 -6.76
C ARG A 130 -13.60 6.01 -5.36
N ILE A 131 -12.86 7.06 -5.04
CA ILE A 131 -12.88 7.70 -3.73
C ILE A 131 -13.38 9.15 -3.84
N GLY A 132 -13.38 9.87 -2.73
CA GLY A 132 -13.91 11.21 -2.64
C GLY A 132 -15.37 11.23 -2.26
N PRO A 133 -15.94 12.43 -2.00
CA PRO A 133 -17.31 12.56 -1.44
C PRO A 133 -18.40 11.97 -2.34
N HIS A 134 -18.15 11.90 -3.65
CA HIS A 134 -19.11 11.37 -4.62
C HIS A 134 -18.62 10.09 -5.31
N PHE A 135 -17.56 9.46 -4.80
CA PHE A 135 -16.96 8.25 -5.37
C PHE A 135 -16.59 8.42 -6.85
N THR A 136 -15.92 9.53 -7.17
CA THR A 136 -15.56 9.86 -8.56
C THR A 136 -14.05 9.89 -8.81
N ARG A 137 -13.23 9.89 -7.76
CA ARG A 137 -11.78 10.02 -7.89
C ARG A 137 -11.12 8.66 -8.10
N ALA A 138 -10.46 8.47 -9.25
CA ALA A 138 -9.66 7.29 -9.51
C ALA A 138 -8.32 7.33 -8.79
N LEU A 139 -7.80 6.16 -8.42
CA LEU A 139 -6.42 6.01 -7.98
C LEU A 139 -5.52 5.78 -9.20
N GLU A 140 -4.32 6.35 -9.15
CA GLU A 140 -3.28 6.07 -10.14
C GLU A 140 -2.51 4.84 -9.68
N LEU A 141 -2.64 3.73 -10.42
CA LEU A 141 -2.01 2.47 -10.06
C LEU A 141 -0.60 2.38 -10.62
N LEU A 142 0.36 1.98 -9.78
CA LEU A 142 1.78 1.88 -10.08
C LEU A 142 2.25 0.43 -9.95
N PRO A 143 3.22 0.01 -10.70
CA PRO A 143 3.99 0.72 -11.71
C PRO A 143 3.20 1.10 -12.93
#